data_58a1d6ce3de49d5bd3eed4d741693021
#
_entry.id   58a1d6ce3de49d5bd3eed4d741693021
#
_cell.length_a   1.000
_cell.length_b   1.000
_cell.length_c   1.000
_cell.angle_alpha   90.00
_cell.angle_beta   90.00
_cell.angle_gamma   90.00
#
_symmetry.space_group_name_H-M   'P 1'
#
loop_
_entity.id
_entity.type
_entity.pdbx_description
1 polymer ?
#
loop_
_entity_poly.entity_id
_entity_poly.type
_entity_poly.pdbx_seq_one_letter_code
_entity_poly.pdbx_strand_id
1 'polypeptide(L)'
;MCSIMGYLGKMPIEAFKEGFDKTISRGPDMSKIITIDDCYLGFHRLAIMELSEIGMQPFHLDNTYLVCNGEIYGFKKIKDNLIKKGYTFKSNSDCEVLLPLYKEYGIDFLSMLDAEFALILYDANTKEIIAARDPIGIRPLYYGYDSFGKIIFASEPKNLIRLTEKIYPFPPGYYYKNGEFVCYNDVTKVSTILNDSLDTICKNIHDKLIKGVEKRLDADAKIGFLLSGGLDSSLVCAISQKLLNKKIETFAIGMDIDAIDLKYAKKVADFIQTSVLADEGNK
;
A
#
# COMPACT_ATOMS: atom_id res chain seq x y z
N MET A 1 6.45 -0.67 5.92
CA MET A 1 5.76 -0.72 4.60
C MET A 1 6.68 -1.40 3.60
N CYS A 2 6.15 -2.25 2.73
CA CYS A 2 6.95 -2.92 1.70
C CYS A 2 7.64 -1.96 0.72
N SER A 3 8.55 -2.48 -0.10
CA SER A 3 9.12 -1.77 -1.24
C SER A 3 9.09 -2.65 -2.47
N ILE A 4 8.77 -2.04 -3.60
CA ILE A 4 8.73 -2.69 -4.91
C ILE A 4 9.63 -1.97 -5.89
N MET A 5 10.18 -2.73 -6.85
CA MET A 5 10.91 -2.19 -7.99
C MET A 5 10.68 -3.10 -9.21
N GLY A 6 10.52 -2.50 -10.40
CA GLY A 6 10.28 -3.24 -11.63
C GLY A 6 10.91 -2.57 -12.84
N TYR A 7 11.45 -3.38 -13.75
CA TYR A 7 12.11 -2.94 -14.97
C TYR A 7 11.92 -3.96 -16.09
N LEU A 8 11.71 -3.46 -17.31
CA LEU A 8 11.68 -4.30 -18.51
C LEU A 8 12.69 -3.75 -19.54
N GLY A 9 13.81 -4.48 -19.69
CA GLY A 9 14.89 -4.08 -20.59
C GLY A 9 16.18 -4.84 -20.36
N LYS A 10 17.30 -4.29 -20.82
CA LYS A 10 18.63 -4.97 -20.81
C LYS A 10 19.62 -4.37 -19.82
N MET A 11 19.16 -3.82 -18.71
CA MET A 11 20.04 -3.36 -17.64
C MET A 11 20.75 -4.56 -16.97
N PRO A 12 22.03 -4.43 -16.57
CA PRO A 12 22.66 -5.42 -15.73
C PRO A 12 21.92 -5.62 -14.42
N ILE A 13 21.72 -6.87 -14.00
CA ILE A 13 20.96 -7.19 -12.79
C ILE A 13 21.62 -6.61 -11.53
N GLU A 14 22.94 -6.45 -11.53
CA GLU A 14 23.70 -5.85 -10.43
C GLU A 14 23.31 -4.38 -10.22
N ALA A 15 23.11 -3.62 -11.30
CA ALA A 15 22.66 -2.23 -11.24
C ALA A 15 21.23 -2.13 -10.70
N PHE A 16 20.34 -2.99 -11.16
CA PHE A 16 18.98 -3.09 -10.62
C PHE A 16 18.99 -3.42 -9.13
N LYS A 17 19.80 -4.41 -8.72
CA LYS A 17 19.92 -4.82 -7.33
C LYS A 17 20.48 -3.70 -6.43
N GLU A 18 21.52 -2.99 -6.88
CA GLU A 18 22.06 -1.84 -6.13
C GLU A 18 21.00 -0.77 -5.87
N GLY A 19 20.18 -0.47 -6.88
CA GLY A 19 19.05 0.45 -6.73
C GLY A 19 17.99 -0.08 -5.77
N PHE A 20 17.60 -1.35 -5.93
CA PHE A 20 16.58 -2.00 -5.13
C PHE A 20 16.96 -2.05 -3.63
N ASP A 21 18.19 -2.41 -3.30
CA ASP A 21 18.67 -2.56 -1.92
C ASP A 21 18.65 -1.23 -1.11
N LYS A 22 18.53 -0.06 -1.78
CA LYS A 22 18.40 1.23 -1.09
C LYS A 22 17.14 1.33 -0.21
N THR A 23 16.16 0.49 -0.43
CA THR A 23 14.89 0.49 0.31
C THR A 23 14.66 -0.78 1.15
N ILE A 24 15.69 -1.56 1.44
CA ILE A 24 15.58 -2.77 2.27
C ILE A 24 14.96 -2.49 3.65
N SER A 25 15.22 -1.31 4.22
CA SER A 25 14.64 -0.88 5.51
C SER A 25 13.12 -0.73 5.51
N ARG A 26 12.48 -0.62 4.33
CA ARG A 26 11.02 -0.58 4.23
C ARG A 26 10.39 -1.96 4.41
N GLY A 27 11.09 -3.01 4.02
CA GLY A 27 10.61 -4.38 4.14
C GLY A 27 11.74 -5.29 4.63
N PRO A 28 12.08 -5.20 5.94
CA PRO A 28 13.25 -5.87 6.50
C PRO A 28 13.08 -7.38 6.68
N ASP A 29 11.85 -7.89 6.60
CA ASP A 29 11.58 -9.28 6.94
C ASP A 29 12.09 -10.24 5.86
N MET A 30 11.87 -9.91 4.59
CA MET A 30 12.30 -10.73 3.45
C MET A 30 12.55 -9.89 2.21
N SER A 31 13.46 -10.36 1.35
CA SER A 31 13.78 -9.73 0.06
C SER A 31 13.86 -10.75 -1.05
N LYS A 32 13.32 -10.42 -2.23
CA LYS A 32 13.39 -11.28 -3.40
C LYS A 32 13.44 -10.46 -4.68
N ILE A 33 14.28 -10.89 -5.60
CA ILE A 33 14.29 -10.44 -6.99
C ILE A 33 14.04 -11.66 -7.87
N ILE A 34 13.20 -11.53 -8.88
CA ILE A 34 13.05 -12.53 -9.93
C ILE A 34 13.37 -11.91 -11.27
N THR A 35 13.88 -12.75 -12.17
CA THR A 35 14.12 -12.42 -13.57
C THR A 35 13.23 -13.30 -14.43
N ILE A 36 12.42 -12.68 -15.28
CA ILE A 36 11.56 -13.36 -16.24
C ILE A 36 11.79 -12.69 -17.60
N ASP A 37 12.34 -13.41 -18.55
CA ASP A 37 12.80 -12.84 -19.83
C ASP A 37 13.75 -11.64 -19.57
N ASP A 38 13.43 -10.46 -20.13
CA ASP A 38 14.15 -9.20 -19.90
C ASP A 38 13.50 -8.37 -18.76
N CYS A 39 12.62 -8.97 -17.92
CA CYS A 39 11.93 -8.27 -16.82
C CYS A 39 12.54 -8.62 -15.47
N TYR A 40 12.78 -7.60 -14.64
CA TYR A 40 13.15 -7.72 -13.24
C TYR A 40 12.02 -7.23 -12.36
N LEU A 41 11.64 -8.02 -11.36
CA LEU A 41 10.71 -7.64 -10.29
C LEU A 41 11.35 -7.87 -8.93
N GLY A 42 11.41 -6.83 -8.12
CA GLY A 42 11.96 -6.85 -6.77
C GLY A 42 10.92 -6.52 -5.71
N PHE A 43 10.94 -7.24 -4.59
CA PHE A 43 10.06 -7.06 -3.46
C PHE A 43 10.81 -7.17 -2.13
N HIS A 44 10.77 -6.09 -1.33
CA HIS A 44 11.14 -6.10 0.09
C HIS A 44 9.88 -6.15 0.92
N ARG A 45 9.75 -7.14 1.79
CA ARG A 45 8.55 -7.42 2.56
C ARG A 45 8.64 -6.90 3.98
N LEU A 46 7.60 -6.18 4.41
CA LEU A 46 7.18 -6.03 5.79
C LEU A 46 5.87 -6.83 5.93
N ALA A 47 5.91 -7.93 6.68
CA ALA A 47 4.80 -8.86 6.80
C ALA A 47 3.71 -8.27 7.69
N ILE A 48 2.53 -7.95 7.12
CA ILE A 48 1.34 -7.44 7.81
C ILE A 48 0.21 -8.47 7.72
N MET A 49 -0.08 -8.95 6.50
CA MET A 49 -0.99 -10.06 6.22
C MET A 49 -0.18 -11.29 5.86
N GLU A 50 -0.62 -12.50 6.28
CA GLU A 50 0.11 -13.76 6.04
C GLU A 50 1.57 -13.67 6.52
N LEU A 51 1.80 -13.82 7.82
CA LEU A 51 3.13 -13.59 8.41
C LEU A 51 4.19 -14.63 8.01
N SER A 52 3.79 -15.76 7.42
CA SER A 52 4.69 -16.80 6.95
C SER A 52 5.34 -16.46 5.60
N GLU A 53 6.34 -17.23 5.20
CA GLU A 53 7.04 -17.08 3.92
C GLU A 53 6.13 -17.29 2.69
N ILE A 54 4.98 -17.95 2.85
CA ILE A 54 4.03 -18.22 1.77
C ILE A 54 3.45 -16.92 1.18
N GLY A 55 3.34 -15.85 2.01
CA GLY A 55 2.93 -14.53 1.56
C GLY A 55 4.00 -13.72 0.83
N MET A 56 5.18 -14.31 0.53
CA MET A 56 6.27 -13.61 -0.18
C MET A 56 5.94 -13.40 -1.65
N GLN A 57 6.22 -12.19 -2.12
CA GLN A 57 6.09 -11.78 -3.52
C GLN A 57 7.45 -11.85 -4.24
N PRO A 58 7.50 -11.87 -5.60
CA PRO A 58 6.38 -11.72 -6.54
C PRO A 58 5.40 -12.88 -6.52
N PHE A 59 4.10 -12.58 -6.58
CA PHE A 59 3.07 -13.58 -6.88
C PHE A 59 3.11 -13.97 -8.35
N HIS A 60 2.67 -15.19 -8.64
CA HIS A 60 2.69 -15.77 -9.98
C HIS A 60 1.41 -16.56 -10.23
N LEU A 61 0.78 -16.28 -11.36
CA LEU A 61 -0.37 -17.03 -11.90
C LEU A 61 -0.19 -17.19 -13.42
N ASP A 62 -0.09 -18.45 -13.89
CA ASP A 62 0.26 -18.76 -15.27
C ASP A 62 1.54 -18.01 -15.70
N ASN A 63 1.47 -17.19 -16.74
CA ASN A 63 2.59 -16.37 -17.23
C ASN A 63 2.53 -14.90 -16.76
N THR A 64 1.84 -14.62 -15.66
CA THR A 64 1.75 -13.27 -15.10
C THR A 64 2.40 -13.20 -13.72
N TYR A 65 3.11 -12.11 -13.45
CA TYR A 65 3.88 -11.90 -12.23
C TYR A 65 3.56 -10.53 -11.64
N LEU A 66 3.44 -10.44 -10.31
CA LEU A 66 3.02 -9.22 -9.62
C LEU A 66 3.85 -8.97 -8.38
N VAL A 67 4.23 -7.71 -8.19
CA VAL A 67 4.64 -7.14 -6.89
C VAL A 67 3.71 -5.99 -6.53
N CYS A 68 3.26 -5.97 -5.28
CA CYS A 68 2.36 -4.96 -4.76
C CYS A 68 2.78 -4.52 -3.36
N ASN A 69 2.98 -3.23 -3.17
CA ASN A 69 3.05 -2.60 -1.86
C ASN A 69 1.67 -2.00 -1.58
N GLY A 70 0.81 -2.71 -0.88
CA GLY A 70 -0.59 -2.29 -0.69
C GLY A 70 -1.33 -3.07 0.38
N GLU A 71 -2.58 -2.66 0.58
CA GLU A 71 -3.59 -3.30 1.41
C GLU A 71 -4.90 -3.33 0.60
N ILE A 72 -5.43 -4.53 0.35
CA ILE A 72 -6.67 -4.73 -0.40
C ILE A 72 -7.80 -5.02 0.58
N TYR A 73 -8.61 -4.00 0.84
CA TYR A 73 -9.69 -4.12 1.82
C TYR A 73 -10.81 -5.04 1.33
N GLY A 74 -11.34 -5.86 2.24
CA GLY A 74 -12.39 -6.82 1.91
C GLY A 74 -11.96 -7.96 1.00
N PHE A 75 -10.65 -8.21 0.85
CA PHE A 75 -10.08 -9.24 -0.02
C PHE A 75 -10.65 -10.64 0.23
N LYS A 76 -11.05 -10.97 1.46
CA LYS A 76 -11.64 -12.28 1.81
C LYS A 76 -12.88 -12.58 0.95
N LYS A 77 -13.78 -11.59 0.79
CA LYS A 77 -14.96 -11.71 -0.07
C LYS A 77 -14.59 -11.82 -1.56
N ILE A 78 -13.57 -11.08 -1.99
CA ILE A 78 -13.05 -11.17 -3.35
C ILE A 78 -12.49 -12.57 -3.59
N LYS A 79 -11.67 -13.08 -2.68
CA LYS A 79 -11.07 -14.42 -2.71
C LYS A 79 -12.14 -15.51 -2.80
N ASP A 80 -13.19 -15.44 -1.95
CA ASP A 80 -14.30 -16.40 -1.97
C ASP A 80 -15.03 -16.42 -3.34
N ASN A 81 -15.22 -15.26 -3.95
CA ASN A 81 -15.83 -15.16 -5.28
C ASN A 81 -14.94 -15.75 -6.37
N LEU A 82 -13.62 -15.53 -6.28
CA LEU A 82 -12.66 -16.10 -7.23
C LEU A 82 -12.52 -17.61 -7.06
N ILE A 83 -12.58 -18.14 -5.83
CA ILE A 83 -12.62 -19.59 -5.58
C ILE A 83 -13.83 -20.23 -6.26
N LYS A 84 -15.01 -19.61 -6.18
CA LYS A 84 -16.23 -20.09 -6.88
C LYS A 84 -16.07 -20.11 -8.42
N LYS A 85 -15.16 -19.31 -8.96
CA LYS A 85 -14.78 -19.30 -10.39
C LYS A 85 -13.68 -20.30 -10.74
N GLY A 86 -13.17 -21.07 -9.77
CA GLY A 86 -12.17 -22.10 -9.96
C GLY A 86 -10.72 -21.69 -9.69
N TYR A 87 -10.48 -20.48 -9.16
CA TYR A 87 -9.14 -20.07 -8.77
C TYR A 87 -8.71 -20.71 -7.45
N THR A 88 -7.42 -21.01 -7.34
CA THR A 88 -6.80 -21.52 -6.13
C THR A 88 -5.79 -20.50 -5.58
N PHE A 89 -5.67 -20.45 -4.26
CA PHE A 89 -4.78 -19.53 -3.56
C PHE A 89 -3.80 -20.32 -2.71
N LYS A 90 -2.57 -19.84 -2.62
CA LYS A 90 -1.50 -20.48 -1.85
C LYS A 90 -1.33 -19.85 -0.47
N SER A 91 -1.70 -18.58 -0.33
CA SER A 91 -1.54 -17.80 0.90
C SER A 91 -2.84 -17.13 1.34
N ASN A 92 -2.81 -16.50 2.51
CA ASN A 92 -3.85 -15.59 2.97
C ASN A 92 -3.47 -14.11 2.79
N SER A 93 -2.45 -13.84 1.95
CA SER A 93 -2.14 -12.47 1.59
C SER A 93 -3.28 -11.84 0.78
N ASP A 94 -3.65 -10.64 1.16
CA ASP A 94 -4.66 -9.82 0.48
C ASP A 94 -4.27 -9.52 -0.97
N CYS A 95 -3.00 -9.25 -1.24
CA CYS A 95 -2.50 -8.94 -2.59
C CYS A 95 -2.52 -10.13 -3.56
N GLU A 96 -2.66 -11.38 -3.09
CA GLU A 96 -2.71 -12.55 -3.99
C GLU A 96 -3.96 -12.54 -4.89
N VAL A 97 -5.05 -11.85 -4.49
CA VAL A 97 -6.27 -11.74 -5.31
C VAL A 97 -6.09 -10.91 -6.60
N LEU A 98 -5.04 -10.10 -6.68
CA LEU A 98 -4.84 -9.15 -7.78
C LEU A 98 -4.57 -9.84 -9.12
N LEU A 99 -3.80 -10.93 -9.15
CA LEU A 99 -3.54 -11.68 -10.39
C LEU A 99 -4.80 -12.38 -10.95
N PRO A 100 -5.60 -13.10 -10.14
CA PRO A 100 -6.88 -13.61 -10.60
C PRO A 100 -7.85 -12.50 -11.07
N LEU A 101 -7.88 -11.35 -10.39
CA LEU A 101 -8.68 -10.21 -10.84
C LEU A 101 -8.21 -9.68 -12.20
N TYR A 102 -6.90 -9.53 -12.40
CA TYR A 102 -6.35 -9.11 -13.69
C TYR A 102 -6.71 -10.12 -14.80
N LYS A 103 -6.67 -11.42 -14.51
CA LYS A 103 -7.03 -12.46 -15.47
C LYS A 103 -8.52 -12.42 -15.87
N GLU A 104 -9.41 -12.12 -14.91
CA GLU A 104 -10.86 -12.06 -15.15
C GLU A 104 -11.32 -10.78 -15.83
N TYR A 105 -10.74 -9.63 -15.46
CA TYR A 105 -11.27 -8.32 -15.81
C TYR A 105 -10.26 -7.44 -16.58
N GLY A 106 -9.08 -7.98 -16.93
CA GLY A 106 -8.03 -7.16 -17.52
C GLY A 106 -7.66 -5.99 -16.60
N ILE A 107 -7.30 -4.85 -17.20
CA ILE A 107 -6.90 -3.65 -16.45
C ILE A 107 -8.05 -3.00 -15.64
N ASP A 108 -9.30 -3.28 -16.02
CA ASP A 108 -10.49 -2.69 -15.39
C ASP A 108 -10.65 -3.10 -13.92
N PHE A 109 -9.95 -4.17 -13.49
CA PHE A 109 -9.94 -4.58 -12.08
C PHE A 109 -9.50 -3.46 -11.14
N LEU A 110 -8.65 -2.53 -11.60
CA LEU A 110 -8.17 -1.40 -10.79
C LEU A 110 -9.32 -0.54 -10.26
N SER A 111 -10.37 -0.33 -11.07
CA SER A 111 -11.55 0.45 -10.69
C SER A 111 -12.47 -0.28 -9.72
N MET A 112 -12.28 -1.57 -9.50
CA MET A 112 -13.09 -2.40 -8.60
C MET A 112 -12.51 -2.47 -7.18
N LEU A 113 -11.27 -1.98 -6.98
CA LEU A 113 -10.56 -2.12 -5.71
C LEU A 113 -10.96 -1.03 -4.71
N ASP A 114 -11.27 -1.44 -3.49
CA ASP A 114 -11.17 -0.60 -2.29
C ASP A 114 -9.82 -0.89 -1.65
N ALA A 115 -8.80 -0.07 -1.96
CA ALA A 115 -7.43 -0.40 -1.64
C ALA A 115 -6.52 0.83 -1.58
N GLU A 116 -5.42 0.70 -0.89
CA GLU A 116 -4.26 1.58 -1.01
C GLU A 116 -3.09 0.77 -1.56
N PHE A 117 -2.57 1.15 -2.72
CA PHE A 117 -1.57 0.32 -3.40
C PHE A 117 -0.66 1.08 -4.36
N ALA A 118 0.52 0.51 -4.54
CA ALA A 118 1.38 0.67 -5.69
C ALA A 118 1.73 -0.74 -6.18
N LEU A 119 1.49 -1.05 -7.44
CA LEU A 119 1.75 -2.36 -8.01
C LEU A 119 2.54 -2.29 -9.30
N ILE A 120 3.27 -3.36 -9.59
CA ILE A 120 3.94 -3.60 -10.86
C ILE A 120 3.63 -5.04 -11.26
N LEU A 121 3.09 -5.21 -12.47
CA LEU A 121 2.73 -6.48 -13.05
C LEU A 121 3.50 -6.69 -14.35
N TYR A 122 4.02 -7.88 -14.56
CA TYR A 122 4.58 -8.31 -15.83
C TYR A 122 3.75 -9.45 -16.42
N ASP A 123 3.27 -9.26 -17.63
CA ASP A 123 2.58 -10.30 -18.42
C ASP A 123 3.53 -10.84 -19.50
N ALA A 124 4.05 -12.04 -19.28
CA ALA A 124 5.00 -12.67 -20.21
C ALA A 124 4.34 -13.15 -21.51
N ASN A 125 2.99 -13.24 -21.56
CA ASN A 125 2.30 -13.57 -22.82
C ASN A 125 2.36 -12.41 -23.80
N THR A 126 2.20 -11.18 -23.30
CA THR A 126 2.22 -9.95 -24.10
C THR A 126 3.59 -9.26 -24.05
N LYS A 127 4.48 -9.68 -23.14
CA LYS A 127 5.77 -9.06 -22.83
C LYS A 127 5.63 -7.59 -22.42
N GLU A 128 4.59 -7.31 -21.64
CA GLU A 128 4.25 -5.96 -21.18
C GLU A 128 4.51 -5.81 -19.68
N ILE A 129 5.07 -4.67 -19.31
CA ILE A 129 5.11 -4.23 -17.92
C ILE A 129 3.98 -3.22 -17.69
N ILE A 130 3.22 -3.43 -16.62
CA ILE A 130 2.11 -2.60 -16.18
C ILE A 130 2.44 -2.10 -14.79
N ALA A 131 2.20 -0.83 -14.52
CA ALA A 131 2.29 -0.29 -13.17
C ALA A 131 1.03 0.51 -12.86
N ALA A 132 0.59 0.52 -11.60
CA ALA A 132 -0.56 1.31 -11.18
C ALA A 132 -0.41 1.81 -9.75
N ARG A 133 -1.07 2.94 -9.46
CA ARG A 133 -1.08 3.56 -8.14
C ARG A 133 -2.50 3.90 -7.72
N ASP A 134 -2.79 3.74 -6.43
CA ASP A 134 -4.11 4.05 -5.86
C ASP A 134 -4.58 5.49 -6.14
N PRO A 135 -5.91 5.74 -6.16
CA PRO A 135 -6.47 7.04 -6.56
C PRO A 135 -6.07 8.23 -5.67
N ILE A 136 -5.64 7.98 -4.43
CA ILE A 136 -5.19 9.02 -3.49
C ILE A 136 -3.66 9.15 -3.50
N GLY A 137 -2.96 8.09 -3.94
CA GLY A 137 -1.50 8.01 -3.91
C GLY A 137 -0.95 7.76 -2.51
N ILE A 138 -1.67 7.00 -1.68
CA ILE A 138 -1.25 6.64 -0.32
C ILE A 138 0.05 5.86 -0.36
N ARG A 139 0.16 4.89 -1.28
CA ARG A 139 1.41 4.16 -1.47
C ARG A 139 2.32 4.89 -2.46
N PRO A 140 3.60 5.09 -2.09
CA PRO A 140 4.52 5.79 -2.97
C PRO A 140 4.90 4.92 -4.19
N LEU A 141 4.96 5.56 -5.35
CA LEU A 141 5.49 4.98 -6.58
C LEU A 141 6.14 6.11 -7.39
N TYR A 142 7.32 5.83 -7.94
CA TYR A 142 8.11 6.73 -8.79
C TYR A 142 8.55 5.99 -10.03
N TYR A 143 8.89 6.74 -11.07
CA TYR A 143 9.43 6.18 -12.30
C TYR A 143 10.50 7.08 -12.92
N GLY A 144 11.26 6.50 -13.80
CA GLY A 144 12.23 7.18 -14.64
C GLY A 144 12.55 6.34 -15.86
N TYR A 145 13.41 6.84 -16.72
CA TYR A 145 13.84 6.15 -17.93
C TYR A 145 15.35 5.96 -17.91
N ASP A 146 15.80 4.76 -18.27
CA ASP A 146 17.23 4.51 -18.44
C ASP A 146 17.80 5.18 -19.70
N SER A 147 19.11 5.03 -19.94
CA SER A 147 19.79 5.57 -21.11
C SER A 147 19.29 5.02 -22.45
N PHE A 148 18.53 3.93 -22.44
CA PHE A 148 17.91 3.32 -23.62
C PHE A 148 16.42 3.66 -23.76
N GLY A 149 15.90 4.56 -22.92
CA GLY A 149 14.51 4.98 -22.91
C GLY A 149 13.55 3.94 -22.32
N LYS A 150 14.04 2.92 -21.59
CA LYS A 150 13.22 1.93 -20.93
C LYS A 150 12.78 2.42 -19.55
N ILE A 151 11.50 2.23 -19.23
CA ILE A 151 10.92 2.70 -17.98
C ILE A 151 11.30 1.79 -16.81
N ILE A 152 11.56 2.42 -15.67
CA ILE A 152 11.83 1.76 -14.39
C ILE A 152 10.85 2.32 -13.36
N PHE A 153 10.27 1.45 -12.56
CA PHE A 153 9.38 1.82 -11.45
C PHE A 153 10.00 1.44 -10.12
N ALA A 154 9.80 2.27 -9.10
CA ALA A 154 10.27 2.00 -7.74
C ALA A 154 9.45 2.70 -6.68
N SER A 155 9.44 2.16 -5.46
CA SER A 155 8.74 2.75 -4.32
C SER A 155 9.28 4.12 -3.89
N GLU A 156 10.59 4.36 -4.04
CA GLU A 156 11.21 5.62 -3.61
C GLU A 156 12.21 6.17 -4.65
N PRO A 157 12.40 7.50 -4.71
CA PRO A 157 13.32 8.11 -5.67
C PRO A 157 14.76 7.59 -5.54
N LYS A 158 15.22 7.30 -4.29
CA LYS A 158 16.59 6.85 -4.05
C LYS A 158 16.95 5.53 -4.74
N ASN A 159 15.93 4.70 -5.08
CA ASN A 159 16.16 3.50 -5.88
C ASN A 159 16.63 3.82 -7.31
N LEU A 160 16.24 4.98 -7.84
CA LEU A 160 16.40 5.36 -9.24
C LEU A 160 17.56 6.32 -9.52
N ILE A 161 18.17 6.92 -8.49
CA ILE A 161 19.16 8.01 -8.62
C ILE A 161 20.32 7.68 -9.57
N ARG A 162 20.80 6.41 -9.58
CA ARG A 162 21.92 5.98 -10.44
C ARG A 162 21.49 5.30 -11.72
N LEU A 163 20.17 5.10 -11.91
CA LEU A 163 19.61 4.33 -13.01
C LEU A 163 18.93 5.21 -14.05
N THR A 164 18.56 6.43 -13.66
CA THR A 164 17.82 7.37 -14.51
C THR A 164 18.34 8.80 -14.31
N GLU A 165 18.28 9.64 -15.36
CA GLU A 165 18.64 11.06 -15.26
C GLU A 165 17.58 11.89 -14.57
N LYS A 166 16.30 11.54 -14.78
CA LYS A 166 15.13 12.23 -14.22
C LYS A 166 14.21 11.24 -13.54
N ILE A 167 13.70 11.63 -12.38
CA ILE A 167 12.78 10.85 -11.57
C ILE A 167 11.48 11.61 -11.41
N TYR A 168 10.39 10.93 -11.67
CA TYR A 168 9.05 11.48 -11.62
C TYR A 168 8.19 10.73 -10.60
N PRO A 169 7.31 11.43 -9.85
CA PRO A 169 6.28 10.75 -9.08
C PRO A 169 5.27 10.11 -10.04
N PHE A 170 4.87 8.88 -9.76
CA PHE A 170 3.79 8.23 -10.50
C PHE A 170 2.45 8.87 -10.12
N PRO A 171 1.64 9.32 -11.09
CA PRO A 171 0.41 10.04 -10.78
C PRO A 171 -0.62 9.14 -10.06
N PRO A 172 -1.27 9.63 -8.98
CA PRO A 172 -2.35 8.90 -8.32
C PRO A 172 -3.54 8.64 -9.25
N GLY A 173 -4.16 7.47 -9.14
CA GLY A 173 -5.31 7.10 -9.97
C GLY A 173 -4.99 6.82 -11.43
N TYR A 174 -3.72 6.57 -11.73
CA TYR A 174 -3.26 6.20 -13.06
C TYR A 174 -2.69 4.79 -13.09
N TYR A 175 -2.72 4.20 -14.27
CA TYR A 175 -1.87 3.08 -14.62
C TYR A 175 -1.00 3.41 -15.83
N TYR A 176 0.13 2.73 -15.93
CA TYR A 176 1.01 2.72 -17.09
C TYR A 176 0.87 1.39 -17.80
N LYS A 177 0.66 1.42 -19.11
CA LYS A 177 0.65 0.27 -19.99
C LYS A 177 1.04 0.69 -21.40
N ASN A 178 1.85 -0.10 -22.13
CA ASN A 178 2.21 0.15 -23.53
C ASN A 178 2.78 1.54 -23.83
N GLY A 179 3.58 2.10 -22.90
CA GLY A 179 4.17 3.42 -23.09
C GLY A 179 3.29 4.60 -22.66
N GLU A 180 2.05 4.33 -22.25
CA GLU A 180 1.06 5.37 -21.94
C GLU A 180 0.65 5.36 -20.47
N PHE A 181 0.39 6.56 -19.94
CA PHE A 181 -0.23 6.76 -18.63
C PHE A 181 -1.72 7.04 -18.83
N VAL A 182 -2.57 6.19 -18.27
CA VAL A 182 -4.02 6.28 -18.40
C VAL A 182 -4.65 6.50 -17.02
N CYS A 183 -5.48 7.54 -16.91
CA CYS A 183 -6.26 7.81 -15.69
C CYS A 183 -7.44 6.83 -15.61
N TYR A 184 -7.49 6.02 -14.55
CA TYR A 184 -8.62 5.12 -14.29
C TYR A 184 -9.54 5.63 -13.19
N ASN A 185 -9.04 6.51 -12.31
CA ASN A 185 -9.86 7.11 -11.25
C ASN A 185 -9.29 8.47 -10.83
N ASP A 186 -10.06 9.53 -11.01
CA ASP A 186 -9.71 10.89 -10.61
C ASP A 186 -10.65 11.37 -9.50
N VAL A 187 -10.16 11.30 -8.25
CA VAL A 187 -10.92 11.71 -7.05
C VAL A 187 -11.23 13.21 -7.00
N THR A 188 -10.59 14.02 -7.85
CA THR A 188 -10.85 15.47 -7.92
C THR A 188 -12.05 15.82 -8.80
N LYS A 189 -12.51 14.88 -9.64
CA LYS A 189 -13.69 15.07 -10.47
C LYS A 189 -14.96 14.89 -9.67
N VAL A 190 -15.58 16.02 -9.31
CA VAL A 190 -16.89 16.03 -8.64
C VAL A 190 -17.97 15.87 -9.69
N SER A 191 -18.68 14.73 -9.67
CA SER A 191 -19.81 14.46 -10.57
C SER A 191 -21.17 14.87 -9.99
N THR A 192 -21.29 14.96 -8.66
CA THR A 192 -22.56 15.22 -7.97
C THR A 192 -22.32 16.06 -6.73
N ILE A 193 -23.12 17.10 -6.56
CA ILE A 193 -23.17 17.91 -5.33
C ILE A 193 -24.38 17.44 -4.53
N LEU A 194 -24.14 17.03 -3.28
CA LEU A 194 -25.19 16.61 -2.36
C LEU A 194 -25.80 17.84 -1.68
N ASN A 195 -27.15 17.91 -1.66
CA ASN A 195 -27.90 18.96 -0.97
C ASN A 195 -28.68 18.38 0.22
N ASP A 196 -28.06 17.47 0.96
CA ASP A 196 -28.64 16.84 2.12
C ASP A 196 -28.71 17.82 3.31
N SER A 197 -29.56 17.51 4.31
CA SER A 197 -29.56 18.24 5.58
C SER A 197 -28.23 18.07 6.32
N LEU A 198 -27.87 19.05 7.16
CA LEU A 198 -26.65 19.00 7.97
C LEU A 198 -26.57 17.72 8.80
N ASP A 199 -27.68 17.29 9.41
CA ASP A 199 -27.73 16.07 10.22
C ASP A 199 -27.43 14.82 9.38
N THR A 200 -27.95 14.75 8.15
CA THR A 200 -27.68 13.66 7.20
C THR A 200 -26.20 13.65 6.81
N ILE A 201 -25.64 14.82 6.50
CA ILE A 201 -24.22 14.95 6.15
C ILE A 201 -23.33 14.51 7.31
N CYS A 202 -23.59 14.99 8.53
CA CYS A 202 -22.82 14.61 9.74
C CYS A 202 -22.90 13.10 9.99
N LYS A 203 -24.09 12.50 9.88
CA LYS A 203 -24.26 11.06 10.02
C LYS A 203 -23.47 10.29 8.97
N ASN A 204 -23.54 10.69 7.71
CA ASN A 204 -22.81 10.04 6.63
C ASN A 204 -21.27 10.11 6.83
N ILE A 205 -20.75 11.26 7.29
CA ILE A 205 -19.32 11.41 7.61
C ILE A 205 -18.95 10.49 8.76
N HIS A 206 -19.73 10.49 9.85
CA HIS A 206 -19.52 9.63 11.00
C HIS A 206 -19.46 8.15 10.61
N ASP A 207 -20.46 7.67 9.86
CA ASP A 207 -20.55 6.26 9.44
C ASP A 207 -19.41 5.86 8.50
N LYS A 208 -19.01 6.75 7.58
CA LYS A 208 -17.87 6.53 6.68
C LYS A 208 -16.55 6.50 7.44
N LEU A 209 -16.37 7.36 8.44
CA LEU A 209 -15.16 7.38 9.25
C LEU A 209 -15.00 6.08 10.06
N ILE A 210 -16.08 5.62 10.73
CA ILE A 210 -16.07 4.35 11.46
C ILE A 210 -15.72 3.19 10.53
N LYS A 211 -16.40 3.06 9.38
CA LYS A 211 -16.09 2.03 8.39
C LYS A 211 -14.66 2.13 7.84
N GLY A 212 -14.16 3.34 7.65
CA GLY A 212 -12.80 3.60 7.21
C GLY A 212 -11.75 3.11 8.22
N VAL A 213 -12.00 3.28 9.52
CA VAL A 213 -11.15 2.73 10.59
C VAL A 213 -11.32 1.21 10.67
N GLU A 214 -12.55 0.71 10.71
CA GLU A 214 -12.86 -0.72 10.85
C GLU A 214 -12.11 -1.60 9.85
N LYS A 215 -12.15 -1.24 8.57
CA LYS A 215 -11.49 -2.02 7.51
C LYS A 215 -9.95 -2.05 7.62
N ARG A 216 -9.34 -1.12 8.34
CA ARG A 216 -7.90 -1.05 8.61
C ARG A 216 -7.46 -1.82 9.85
N LEU A 217 -8.41 -2.37 10.60
CA LEU A 217 -8.13 -3.21 11.76
C LEU A 217 -7.96 -4.70 11.42
N ASP A 218 -8.18 -5.09 10.16
CA ASP A 218 -7.96 -6.46 9.67
C ASP A 218 -6.46 -6.63 9.31
N ALA A 219 -5.68 -7.15 10.25
CA ALA A 219 -4.27 -7.46 10.08
C ALA A 219 -3.88 -8.67 10.94
N ASP A 220 -2.97 -9.51 10.42
CA ASP A 220 -2.39 -10.63 11.17
C ASP A 220 -1.26 -10.15 12.11
N ALA A 221 -0.59 -9.05 11.78
CA ALA A 221 0.38 -8.40 12.63
C ALA A 221 -0.30 -7.62 13.78
N LYS A 222 0.41 -7.43 14.88
CA LYS A 222 -0.07 -6.58 15.98
C LYS A 222 -0.23 -5.13 15.51
N ILE A 223 -1.36 -4.54 15.85
CA ILE A 223 -1.67 -3.14 15.50
C ILE A 223 -1.35 -2.25 16.69
N GLY A 224 -0.53 -1.23 16.46
CA GLY A 224 -0.29 -0.12 17.35
C GLY A 224 -0.78 1.20 16.76
N PHE A 225 -1.07 2.18 17.59
CA PHE A 225 -1.67 3.45 17.17
C PHE A 225 -0.76 4.62 17.54
N LEU A 226 -0.46 5.49 16.59
CA LEU A 226 0.21 6.75 16.86
C LEU A 226 -0.82 7.75 17.40
N LEU A 227 -0.53 8.35 18.56
CA LEU A 227 -1.41 9.29 19.24
C LEU A 227 -0.67 10.60 19.54
N SER A 228 -1.00 11.67 18.80
CA SER A 228 -0.46 13.01 19.01
C SER A 228 -1.32 13.88 19.94
N GLY A 229 -2.54 13.42 20.29
CA GLY A 229 -3.53 14.22 21.02
C GLY A 229 -4.28 15.24 20.15
N GLY A 230 -4.01 15.31 18.83
CA GLY A 230 -4.80 16.06 17.87
C GLY A 230 -6.12 15.36 17.55
N LEU A 231 -7.05 16.08 16.89
CA LEU A 231 -8.40 15.59 16.62
C LEU A 231 -8.39 14.25 15.86
N ASP A 232 -7.63 14.15 14.77
CA ASP A 232 -7.66 13.01 13.85
C ASP A 232 -7.14 11.74 14.54
N SER A 233 -5.95 11.80 15.16
CA SER A 233 -5.36 10.66 15.86
C SER A 233 -6.23 10.22 17.05
N SER A 234 -6.82 11.17 17.76
CA SER A 234 -7.71 10.89 18.90
C SER A 234 -8.99 10.19 18.46
N LEU A 235 -9.61 10.62 17.34
CA LEU A 235 -10.79 9.97 16.78
C LEU A 235 -10.50 8.55 16.31
N VAL A 236 -9.38 8.34 15.59
CA VAL A 236 -8.97 7.00 15.13
C VAL A 236 -8.76 6.07 16.33
N CYS A 237 -8.03 6.51 17.37
CA CYS A 237 -7.81 5.71 18.57
C CYS A 237 -9.12 5.40 19.31
N ALA A 238 -10.01 6.39 19.48
CA ALA A 238 -11.28 6.20 20.18
C ALA A 238 -12.22 5.24 19.43
N ILE A 239 -12.29 5.34 18.10
CA ILE A 239 -13.08 4.41 17.25
C ILE A 239 -12.49 3.01 17.36
N SER A 240 -11.18 2.86 17.23
CA SER A 240 -10.50 1.57 17.29
C SER A 240 -10.66 0.90 18.64
N GLN A 241 -10.56 1.66 19.74
CA GLN A 241 -10.80 1.16 21.10
C GLN A 241 -12.21 0.60 21.26
N LYS A 242 -13.23 1.27 20.69
CA LYS A 242 -14.61 0.80 20.72
C LYS A 242 -14.83 -0.46 19.85
N LEU A 243 -14.27 -0.48 18.63
CA LEU A 243 -14.46 -1.57 17.69
C LEU A 243 -13.76 -2.86 18.13
N LEU A 244 -12.53 -2.76 18.63
CA LEU A 244 -11.74 -3.92 19.06
C LEU A 244 -12.20 -4.51 20.39
N ASN A 245 -12.98 -3.78 21.18
CA ASN A 245 -13.44 -4.17 22.51
C ASN A 245 -12.32 -4.75 23.41
N LYS A 246 -11.11 -4.24 23.23
CA LYS A 246 -9.89 -4.57 23.97
C LYS A 246 -9.04 -3.33 24.12
N LYS A 247 -8.19 -3.30 25.16
CA LYS A 247 -7.25 -2.20 25.35
C LYS A 247 -6.26 -2.15 24.17
N ILE A 248 -6.23 -1.01 23.47
CA ILE A 248 -5.27 -0.77 22.38
C ILE A 248 -3.95 -0.21 22.93
N GLU A 249 -2.86 -0.44 22.22
CA GLU A 249 -1.55 0.13 22.52
C GLU A 249 -1.36 1.39 21.67
N THR A 250 -1.09 2.52 22.36
CA THR A 250 -0.84 3.80 21.70
C THR A 250 0.59 4.24 21.92
N PHE A 251 1.16 4.93 20.93
CA PHE A 251 2.53 5.42 20.93
C PHE A 251 2.52 6.93 20.69
N ALA A 252 3.32 7.66 21.46
CA ALA A 252 3.53 9.09 21.29
C ALA A 252 5.03 9.39 21.34
N ILE A 253 5.47 10.36 20.56
CA ILE A 253 6.83 10.86 20.57
C ILE A 253 6.82 12.37 20.84
N GLY A 254 7.77 12.87 21.59
CA GLY A 254 7.93 14.28 21.87
C GLY A 254 9.31 14.61 22.39
N MET A 255 9.64 15.89 22.45
CA MET A 255 10.89 16.36 23.03
C MET A 255 10.77 16.55 24.53
N ASP A 256 11.88 16.51 25.27
CA ASP A 256 11.95 16.60 26.75
C ASP A 256 11.42 17.93 27.31
N ILE A 257 11.36 18.99 26.49
CA ILE A 257 10.97 20.33 26.96
C ILE A 257 9.66 20.73 26.26
N ASP A 258 8.62 21.01 27.07
CA ASP A 258 7.31 21.55 26.69
C ASP A 258 6.62 20.80 25.52
N ALA A 259 6.68 19.47 25.50
CA ALA A 259 6.03 18.65 24.49
C ALA A 259 4.49 18.74 24.62
N ILE A 260 3.90 19.75 23.99
CA ILE A 260 2.45 19.98 23.98
C ILE A 260 1.71 18.72 23.50
N ASP A 261 2.21 18.06 22.46
CA ASP A 261 1.61 16.85 21.90
C ASP A 261 1.59 15.70 22.89
N LEU A 262 2.68 15.45 23.64
CA LEU A 262 2.70 14.42 24.69
C LEU A 262 1.68 14.70 25.81
N LYS A 263 1.53 15.96 26.20
CA LYS A 263 0.54 16.36 27.22
C LYS A 263 -0.88 16.04 26.76
N TYR A 264 -1.23 16.34 25.51
CA TYR A 264 -2.55 16.05 24.98
C TYR A 264 -2.74 14.57 24.65
N ALA A 265 -1.72 13.89 24.12
CA ALA A 265 -1.74 12.45 23.90
C ALA A 265 -2.05 11.69 25.20
N LYS A 266 -1.41 12.07 26.32
CA LYS A 266 -1.66 11.47 27.63
C LYS A 266 -3.10 11.71 28.10
N LYS A 267 -3.64 12.94 27.99
CA LYS A 267 -5.03 13.23 28.31
C LYS A 267 -6.03 12.40 27.53
N VAL A 268 -5.79 12.24 26.22
CA VAL A 268 -6.66 11.41 25.36
C VAL A 268 -6.55 9.95 25.76
N ALA A 269 -5.35 9.44 25.99
CA ALA A 269 -5.14 8.05 26.38
C ALA A 269 -5.81 7.72 27.72
N ASP A 270 -5.71 8.61 28.71
CA ASP A 270 -6.40 8.48 30.01
C ASP A 270 -7.93 8.46 29.81
N PHE A 271 -8.45 9.32 28.92
CA PHE A 271 -9.89 9.39 28.64
C PHE A 271 -10.43 8.14 27.94
N ILE A 272 -9.70 7.61 26.95
CA ILE A 272 -10.10 6.40 26.22
C ILE A 272 -9.57 5.11 26.88
N GLN A 273 -8.91 5.20 28.02
CA GLN A 273 -8.39 4.10 28.84
C GLN A 273 -7.40 3.19 28.09
N THR A 274 -6.50 3.80 27.30
CA THR A 274 -5.40 3.08 26.62
C THR A 274 -4.09 3.19 27.40
N SER A 275 -3.10 2.35 27.02
CA SER A 275 -1.72 2.53 27.47
C SER A 275 -0.98 3.41 26.46
N VAL A 276 -0.25 4.44 26.96
CA VAL A 276 0.67 5.22 26.12
C VAL A 276 2.10 4.77 26.43
N LEU A 277 2.80 4.33 25.39
CA LEU A 277 4.25 4.22 25.41
C LEU A 277 4.79 5.54 24.82
N ALA A 278 5.29 6.42 25.69
CA ALA A 278 5.92 7.67 25.28
C ALA A 278 7.42 7.43 25.13
N ASP A 279 7.99 7.74 23.97
CA ASP A 279 9.43 7.86 23.81
C ASP A 279 9.81 9.33 24.00
N GLU A 280 10.49 9.62 25.11
CA GLU A 280 10.98 10.95 25.47
C GLU A 280 12.31 11.28 24.80
N GLY A 281 12.70 10.50 23.76
CA GLY A 281 13.84 10.83 22.89
C GLY A 281 15.16 10.95 23.66
N ASN A 282 15.59 9.89 24.35
CA ASN A 282 16.96 9.84 24.90
C ASN A 282 17.97 9.84 23.75
N LYS A 283 18.94 10.74 23.85
CA LYS A 283 20.05 11.13 22.97
C LYS A 283 20.74 10.02 22.20
#